data_f4f862171d2b341699a38dcbd919243a
#
_entry.id   f4f862171d2b341699a38dcbd919243a
#
_cell.length_a   1.000
_cell.length_b   1.000
_cell.length_c   1.000
_cell.angle_alpha   90.00
_cell.angle_beta   90.00
_cell.angle_gamma   90.00
#
_symmetry.space_group_name_H-M   'P 1'
#
loop_
_entity.id
_entity.type
_entity.pdbx_description
1 polymer ?
#
loop_
_entity_poly.entity_id
_entity_poly.type
_entity_poly.pdbx_seq_one_letter_code
_entity_poly.pdbx_strand_id
1 'polypeptide(L)'
;MAIAAQTGLTTETTLPFAEALAVVSEALKHEGFGVLTTIDVRATMKVKLDAEMPDYVILGACNPALAYAALKDDPDVGLLLPCNVTVRAHESGGSVVSIVDPQVISQFSKAEGLAEIAALARQKLERVLAEVKGARQ
;
A
#
# COMPACT_ATOMS: atom_id res chain seq x y z
N MET A 1 10.09 3.42 13.91
CA MET A 1 11.42 3.00 13.43
C MET A 1 11.81 3.76 12.18
N ALA A 2 13.07 4.12 12.09
CA ALA A 2 13.58 4.89 10.96
C ALA A 2 13.38 4.18 9.61
N ILE A 3 13.51 2.84 9.60
CA ILE A 3 13.32 2.07 8.36
C ILE A 3 11.90 2.24 7.82
N ALA A 4 10.89 2.12 8.68
CA ALA A 4 9.50 2.28 8.27
C ALA A 4 9.24 3.70 7.76
N ALA A 5 9.82 4.71 8.39
CA ALA A 5 9.68 6.09 7.96
C ALA A 5 10.37 6.36 6.62
N GLN A 6 11.40 5.57 6.27
CA GLN A 6 12.15 5.75 5.03
C GLN A 6 11.54 4.97 3.87
N THR A 7 10.87 3.86 4.13
CA THR A 7 10.39 2.96 3.08
C THR A 7 8.88 2.98 2.89
N GLY A 8 8.16 3.60 3.81
CA GLY A 8 6.71 3.59 3.76
C GLY A 8 6.10 4.92 4.16
N LEU A 9 4.86 5.10 3.71
CA LEU A 9 3.98 6.19 4.09
C LEU A 9 2.92 5.59 4.99
N THR A 10 2.69 6.18 6.16
CA THR A 10 1.82 5.57 7.18
C THR A 10 0.83 6.58 7.74
N THR A 11 -0.40 6.12 7.99
CA THR A 11 -1.38 6.91 8.74
C THR A 11 -2.14 5.99 9.69
N GLU A 12 -2.72 6.59 10.73
CA GLU A 12 -3.62 5.89 11.64
C GLU A 12 -5.03 6.42 11.43
N THR A 13 -6.01 5.58 11.70
CA THR A 13 -7.41 5.95 11.65
C THR A 13 -8.13 5.35 12.85
N THR A 14 -9.20 6.00 13.28
CA THR A 14 -10.04 5.45 14.36
C THR A 14 -11.00 4.37 13.86
N LEU A 15 -11.07 4.14 12.54
CA LEU A 15 -11.95 3.14 11.96
C LEU A 15 -11.52 1.74 12.39
N PRO A 16 -12.48 0.87 12.77
CA PRO A 16 -12.19 -0.53 12.98
C PRO A 16 -11.64 -1.18 11.71
N PHE A 17 -10.94 -2.29 11.86
CA PHE A 17 -10.21 -2.94 10.76
C PHE A 17 -11.04 -3.14 9.49
N ALA A 18 -12.22 -3.73 9.60
CA ALA A 18 -13.05 -4.03 8.42
C ALA A 18 -13.48 -2.75 7.69
N GLU A 19 -13.82 -1.71 8.43
CA GLU A 19 -14.21 -0.43 7.84
C GLU A 19 -13.01 0.27 7.22
N ALA A 20 -11.86 0.22 7.88
CA ALA A 20 -10.63 0.80 7.34
C ALA A 20 -10.26 0.13 6.02
N LEU A 21 -10.37 -1.20 5.95
CA LEU A 21 -10.06 -1.94 4.73
C LEU A 21 -10.94 -1.49 3.57
N ALA A 22 -12.24 -1.30 3.82
CA ALA A 22 -13.17 -0.84 2.80
C ALA A 22 -12.84 0.58 2.34
N VAL A 23 -12.54 1.48 3.28
CA VAL A 23 -12.20 2.87 2.96
C VAL A 23 -10.90 2.95 2.17
N VAL A 24 -9.91 2.16 2.53
CA VAL A 24 -8.64 2.11 1.81
C VAL A 24 -8.86 1.68 0.36
N SER A 25 -9.66 0.63 0.15
CA SER A 25 -9.95 0.14 -1.20
C SER A 25 -10.64 1.20 -2.06
N GLU A 26 -11.60 1.94 -1.49
CA GLU A 26 -12.27 3.02 -2.22
C GLU A 26 -11.34 4.20 -2.49
N ALA A 27 -10.52 4.57 -1.50
CA ALA A 27 -9.57 5.67 -1.67
C ALA A 27 -8.56 5.36 -2.78
N LEU A 28 -8.11 4.11 -2.85
CA LEU A 28 -7.21 3.67 -3.93
C LEU A 28 -7.87 3.83 -5.30
N LYS A 29 -9.14 3.43 -5.42
CA LYS A 29 -9.88 3.59 -6.68
C LYS A 29 -9.96 5.06 -7.12
N HIS A 30 -10.18 5.96 -6.18
CA HIS A 30 -10.29 7.39 -6.49
C HIS A 30 -9.01 7.94 -7.14
N GLU A 31 -7.87 7.29 -6.87
CA GLU A 31 -6.59 7.70 -7.44
C GLU A 31 -6.13 6.79 -8.59
N GLY A 32 -7.02 5.96 -9.09
CA GLY A 32 -6.72 5.10 -10.24
C GLY A 32 -6.00 3.81 -9.91
N PHE A 33 -5.96 3.42 -8.64
CA PHE A 33 -5.36 2.15 -8.23
C PHE A 33 -6.42 1.09 -8.04
N GLY A 34 -6.21 -0.07 -8.68
CA GLY A 34 -7.04 -1.24 -8.43
C GLY A 34 -6.32 -2.19 -7.47
N VAL A 35 -7.09 -2.95 -6.70
CA VAL A 35 -6.54 -3.99 -5.84
C VAL A 35 -6.47 -5.28 -6.65
N LEU A 36 -5.26 -5.74 -6.94
CA LEU A 36 -5.04 -6.96 -7.73
C LEU A 36 -4.99 -8.20 -6.84
N THR A 37 -4.41 -8.07 -5.66
CA THR A 37 -4.23 -9.20 -4.74
C THR A 37 -4.59 -8.77 -3.34
N THR A 38 -5.10 -9.74 -2.57
CA THR A 38 -5.43 -9.55 -1.16
C THR A 38 -4.88 -10.74 -0.39
N ILE A 39 -4.00 -10.46 0.57
CA ILE A 39 -3.41 -11.51 1.39
C ILE A 39 -3.85 -11.28 2.83
N ASP A 40 -4.62 -12.24 3.37
CA ASP A 40 -5.00 -12.22 4.77
C ASP A 40 -3.88 -12.89 5.57
N VAL A 41 -3.03 -12.06 6.15
CA VAL A 41 -1.85 -12.55 6.86
C VAL A 41 -2.25 -13.32 8.11
N ARG A 42 -3.24 -12.81 8.86
CA ARG A 42 -3.72 -13.49 10.06
C ARG A 42 -4.21 -14.90 9.75
N ALA A 43 -5.04 -15.04 8.72
CA ALA A 43 -5.56 -16.34 8.32
C ALA A 43 -4.46 -17.26 7.83
N THR A 44 -3.50 -16.72 7.08
CA THR A 44 -2.38 -17.49 6.56
C THR A 44 -1.52 -18.05 7.69
N MET A 45 -1.20 -17.23 8.68
CA MET A 45 -0.37 -17.68 9.80
C MET A 45 -1.10 -18.69 10.68
N LYS A 46 -2.42 -18.55 10.81
CA LYS A 46 -3.22 -19.55 11.54
C LYS A 46 -3.18 -20.89 10.84
N VAL A 47 -3.36 -20.92 9.52
CA VAL A 47 -3.36 -22.17 8.77
C VAL A 47 -1.97 -22.81 8.75
N LYS A 48 -0.93 -22.03 8.52
CA LYS A 48 0.41 -22.58 8.29
C LYS A 48 1.17 -22.87 9.57
N LEU A 49 0.95 -22.10 10.63
CA LEU A 49 1.76 -22.19 11.85
C LEU A 49 0.91 -22.39 13.12
N ASP A 50 -0.41 -22.39 12.98
CA ASP A 50 -1.33 -22.35 14.13
C ASP A 50 -1.00 -21.15 15.05
N ALA A 51 -0.56 -20.05 14.46
CA ALA A 51 -0.18 -18.84 15.20
C ALA A 51 -1.35 -17.87 15.25
N GLU A 52 -1.46 -17.14 16.35
CA GLU A 52 -2.45 -16.08 16.52
C GLU A 52 -1.78 -14.73 16.34
N MET A 53 -2.50 -13.80 15.72
CA MET A 53 -2.04 -12.42 15.56
C MET A 53 -3.23 -11.51 15.31
N PRO A 54 -3.09 -10.20 15.49
CA PRO A 54 -4.16 -9.25 15.13
C PRO A 54 -4.45 -9.26 13.64
N ASP A 55 -5.59 -8.71 13.26
CA ASP A 55 -5.97 -8.57 11.85
C ASP A 55 -4.89 -7.83 11.07
N TYR A 56 -4.53 -8.38 9.92
CA TYR A 56 -3.49 -7.84 9.06
C TYR A 56 -3.76 -8.30 7.64
N VAL A 57 -3.89 -7.34 6.71
CA VAL A 57 -4.10 -7.64 5.29
C VAL A 57 -3.08 -6.89 4.46
N ILE A 58 -2.54 -7.54 3.44
CA ILE A 58 -1.69 -6.90 2.44
C ILE A 58 -2.50 -6.81 1.15
N LEU A 59 -2.66 -5.59 0.64
CA LEU A 59 -3.28 -5.35 -0.66
C LEU A 59 -2.20 -5.05 -1.68
N GLY A 60 -2.24 -5.72 -2.82
CA GLY A 60 -1.38 -5.39 -3.93
C GLY A 60 -2.11 -4.42 -4.84
N ALA A 61 -1.74 -3.14 -4.81
CA ALA A 61 -2.41 -2.09 -5.55
C ALA A 61 -1.64 -1.73 -6.82
N CYS A 62 -2.37 -1.50 -7.89
CA CYS A 62 -1.76 -1.18 -9.18
C CYS A 62 -2.51 -0.04 -9.85
N ASN A 63 -1.77 0.95 -10.31
CA ASN A 63 -2.27 1.94 -11.25
C ASN A 63 -1.77 1.51 -12.63
N PRO A 64 -2.66 0.98 -13.49
CA PRO A 64 -2.21 0.35 -14.74
C PRO A 64 -1.39 1.26 -15.64
N ALA A 65 -1.78 2.51 -15.77
CA ALA A 65 -1.06 3.45 -16.64
C ALA A 65 0.37 3.68 -16.14
N LEU A 66 0.54 3.88 -14.84
CA LEU A 66 1.86 4.10 -14.26
C LEU A 66 2.70 2.82 -14.28
N ALA A 67 2.09 1.68 -13.99
CA ALA A 67 2.79 0.39 -13.99
C ALA A 67 3.27 0.06 -15.41
N TYR A 68 2.42 0.26 -16.41
CA TYR A 68 2.79 -0.02 -17.79
C TYR A 68 3.96 0.86 -18.24
N ALA A 69 3.91 2.16 -17.93
CA ALA A 69 5.00 3.07 -18.26
C ALA A 69 6.31 2.64 -17.59
N ALA A 70 6.24 2.23 -16.32
CA ALA A 70 7.43 1.79 -15.60
C ALA A 70 8.02 0.51 -16.20
N LEU A 71 7.16 -0.46 -16.54
CA LEU A 71 7.60 -1.73 -17.11
C LEU A 71 8.21 -1.56 -18.49
N LYS A 72 7.76 -0.58 -19.25
CA LYS A 72 8.36 -0.26 -20.54
C LYS A 72 9.77 0.29 -20.40
N ASP A 73 9.99 1.08 -19.34
CA ASP A 73 11.32 1.64 -19.08
C ASP A 73 12.28 0.59 -18.54
N ASP A 74 11.78 -0.29 -17.68
CA ASP A 74 12.61 -1.33 -17.05
C ASP A 74 11.73 -2.54 -16.68
N PRO A 75 11.80 -3.63 -17.45
CA PRO A 75 11.00 -4.82 -17.14
C PRO A 75 11.26 -5.41 -15.76
N ASP A 76 12.44 -5.18 -15.19
CA ASP A 76 12.76 -5.71 -13.86
C ASP A 76 12.05 -4.97 -12.73
N VAL A 77 11.41 -3.85 -13.05
CA VAL A 77 10.64 -3.14 -12.03
C VAL A 77 9.46 -3.99 -11.51
N GLY A 78 9.09 -5.03 -12.25
CA GLY A 78 8.09 -5.99 -11.80
C GLY A 78 8.44 -6.65 -10.47
N LEU A 79 9.73 -6.70 -10.13
CA LEU A 79 10.17 -7.23 -8.84
C LEU A 79 9.70 -6.34 -7.67
N LEU A 80 9.37 -5.09 -7.95
CA LEU A 80 8.92 -4.11 -6.95
C LEU A 80 7.43 -3.79 -7.08
N LEU A 81 6.72 -4.55 -7.90
CA LEU A 81 5.28 -4.37 -8.12
C LEU A 81 4.54 -5.63 -7.65
N PRO A 82 3.27 -5.52 -7.27
CA PRO A 82 2.47 -4.29 -7.15
C PRO A 82 2.89 -3.45 -5.94
N CYS A 83 2.34 -2.23 -5.83
CA CYS A 83 2.56 -1.41 -4.63
C CYS A 83 1.81 -2.05 -3.47
N ASN A 84 2.52 -2.44 -2.43
CA ASN A 84 1.90 -3.05 -1.27
C ASN A 84 1.30 -2.00 -0.35
N VAL A 85 0.06 -2.28 0.05
CA VAL A 85 -0.66 -1.48 1.05
C VAL A 85 -1.01 -2.42 2.18
N THR A 86 -0.60 -2.11 3.40
CA THR A 86 -0.96 -2.93 4.56
C THR A 86 -2.02 -2.22 5.38
N VAL A 87 -3.00 -2.99 5.83
CA VAL A 87 -4.02 -2.53 6.77
C VAL A 87 -3.96 -3.48 7.95
N ARG A 88 -3.76 -2.94 9.14
CA ARG A 88 -3.69 -3.78 10.35
C ARG A 88 -4.44 -3.14 11.50
N ALA A 89 -4.94 -4.01 12.38
CA ALA A 89 -5.62 -3.56 13.58
C ALA A 89 -4.62 -2.89 14.52
N HIS A 90 -5.03 -1.76 15.10
CA HIS A 90 -4.26 -1.07 16.12
C HIS A 90 -4.78 -1.51 17.49
N GLU A 91 -3.89 -1.63 18.45
CA GLU A 91 -4.29 -2.05 19.81
C GLU A 91 -5.31 -1.10 20.46
N SER A 92 -5.40 0.14 20.00
CA SER A 92 -6.39 1.11 20.48
C SER A 92 -7.81 0.87 19.95
N GLY A 93 -7.99 -0.09 19.04
CA GLY A 93 -9.27 -0.37 18.40
C GLY A 93 -9.42 0.24 17.03
N GLY A 94 -8.52 1.12 16.63
CA GLY A 94 -8.49 1.67 15.27
C GLY A 94 -7.61 0.82 14.36
N SER A 95 -7.08 1.44 13.32
CA SER A 95 -6.28 0.74 12.31
C SER A 95 -5.07 1.57 11.89
N VAL A 96 -4.05 0.88 11.40
CA VAL A 96 -2.85 1.51 10.82
C VAL A 96 -2.79 1.12 9.36
N VAL A 97 -2.61 2.11 8.50
CA VAL A 97 -2.50 1.89 7.05
C VAL A 97 -1.12 2.37 6.62
N SER A 98 -0.38 1.49 5.95
CA SER A 98 0.95 1.81 5.44
C SER A 98 1.02 1.46 3.96
N ILE A 99 1.69 2.30 3.20
CA ILE A 99 1.86 2.11 1.75
C ILE A 99 3.34 2.21 1.45
N VAL A 100 3.85 1.30 0.60
CA VAL A 100 5.24 1.41 0.16
C VAL A 100 5.45 2.75 -0.53
N ASP A 101 6.58 3.40 -0.27
CA ASP A 101 6.92 4.64 -0.97
C ASP A 101 7.39 4.27 -2.38
N PRO A 102 6.64 4.68 -3.43
CA PRO A 102 7.04 4.33 -4.80
C PRO A 102 8.42 4.84 -5.19
N GLN A 103 8.96 5.82 -4.49
CA GLN A 103 10.31 6.32 -4.78
C GLN A 103 11.38 5.26 -4.57
N VAL A 104 11.07 4.17 -3.87
CA VAL A 104 11.98 3.03 -3.74
C VAL A 104 12.35 2.45 -5.11
N ILE A 105 11.46 2.55 -6.09
CA ILE A 105 11.72 2.06 -7.44
C ILE A 105 12.91 2.79 -8.07
N SER A 106 12.98 4.10 -7.89
CA SER A 106 14.08 4.89 -8.47
C SER A 106 15.42 4.63 -7.79
N GLN A 107 15.40 4.01 -6.61
CA GLN A 107 16.62 3.62 -5.91
C GLN A 107 17.21 2.32 -6.47
N PHE A 108 16.36 1.46 -7.03
CA PHE A 108 16.77 0.17 -7.56
C PHE A 108 17.02 0.19 -9.06
N SER A 109 16.43 1.11 -9.79
CA SER A 109 16.58 1.20 -11.23
C SER A 109 17.09 2.58 -11.64
N LYS A 110 17.99 2.59 -12.63
CA LYS A 110 18.55 3.81 -13.20
C LYS A 110 17.87 4.22 -14.51
N ALA A 111 16.81 3.50 -14.90
CA ALA A 111 16.12 3.80 -16.15
C ALA A 111 15.50 5.20 -16.11
N GLU A 112 15.55 5.89 -17.24
CA GLU A 112 14.97 7.23 -17.36
C GLU A 112 13.45 7.16 -17.25
N GLY A 113 12.88 8.19 -16.64
CA GLY A 113 11.43 8.29 -16.49
C GLY A 113 10.88 7.64 -15.22
N LEU A 114 11.60 6.70 -14.60
CA LEU A 114 11.11 6.04 -13.41
C LEU A 114 10.96 6.99 -12.23
N ALA A 115 11.85 7.97 -12.10
CA ALA A 115 11.77 8.95 -11.02
C ALA A 115 10.48 9.78 -11.11
N GLU A 116 10.10 10.19 -12.32
CA GLU A 116 8.85 10.94 -12.54
C GLU A 116 7.62 10.08 -12.26
N ILE A 117 7.64 8.83 -12.73
CA ILE A 117 6.54 7.89 -12.51
C ILE A 117 6.37 7.64 -11.01
N ALA A 118 7.48 7.43 -10.32
CA ALA A 118 7.47 7.19 -8.87
C ALA A 118 6.95 8.42 -8.11
N ALA A 119 7.35 9.62 -8.52
CA ALA A 119 6.88 10.85 -7.88
C ALA A 119 5.37 11.05 -8.07
N LEU A 120 4.86 10.75 -9.27
CA LEU A 120 3.44 10.86 -9.55
C LEU A 120 2.64 9.82 -8.73
N ALA A 121 3.14 8.59 -8.69
CA ALA A 121 2.52 7.54 -7.88
C ALA A 121 2.48 7.95 -6.40
N ARG A 122 3.58 8.51 -5.89
CA ARG A 122 3.65 8.95 -4.50
C ARG A 122 2.60 10.03 -4.20
N GLN A 123 2.45 11.02 -5.08
CA GLN A 123 1.44 12.06 -4.89
C GLN A 123 0.04 11.49 -4.78
N LYS A 124 -0.28 10.52 -5.63
CA LYS A 124 -1.58 9.86 -5.61
C LYS A 124 -1.77 9.06 -4.31
N LEU A 125 -0.75 8.34 -3.88
CA LEU A 125 -0.84 7.54 -2.66
C LEU A 125 -0.89 8.40 -1.40
N GLU A 126 -0.26 9.56 -1.41
CA GLU A 126 -0.40 10.53 -0.32
C GLU A 126 -1.86 10.99 -0.19
N ARG A 127 -2.54 11.20 -1.30
CA ARG A 127 -3.97 11.56 -1.27
C ARG A 127 -4.83 10.42 -0.76
N VAL A 128 -4.46 9.16 -1.09
CA VAL A 128 -5.14 7.99 -0.53
C VAL A 128 -5.06 8.01 1.00
N LEU A 129 -3.86 8.23 1.54
CA LEU A 129 -3.68 8.26 2.99
C LEU A 129 -4.43 9.42 3.64
N ALA A 130 -4.47 10.58 2.98
CA ALA A 130 -5.21 11.73 3.49
C ALA A 130 -6.72 11.42 3.56
N GLU A 131 -7.24 10.74 2.55
CA GLU A 131 -8.65 10.34 2.54
C GLU A 131 -8.96 9.36 3.67
N VAL A 132 -8.07 8.38 3.87
CA VAL A 132 -8.22 7.39 4.95
C VAL A 132 -8.19 8.07 6.32
N LYS A 133 -7.23 8.97 6.52
CA LYS A 133 -7.08 9.68 7.78
C LYS A 133 -8.31 10.54 8.10
N GLY A 134 -8.91 11.14 7.09
CA GLY A 134 -10.10 12.00 7.25
C GLY A 134 -11.40 11.24 7.41
N ALA A 135 -11.42 9.92 7.15
CA ALA A 135 -12.66 9.15 7.19
C ALA A 135 -13.15 8.95 8.62
N ARG A 136 -14.48 8.99 8.80
CA ARG A 136 -15.14 8.81 10.09
C ARG A 136 -16.19 7.71 9.99
N GLN A 137 -16.48 7.12 11.13
CA GLN A 137 -17.60 6.18 11.22
C GLN A 137 -18.92 6.89 11.03
#